data_026b29899110c2e789989dade2688850
#
_entry.id   026b29899110c2e789989dade2688850
#
_cell.length_a   1.000
_cell.length_b   1.000
_cell.length_c   1.000
_cell.angle_alpha   90.00
_cell.angle_beta   90.00
_cell.angle_gamma   90.00
#
_symmetry.space_group_name_H-M   'P 1'
#
loop_
_entity.id
_entity.type
_entity.pdbx_description
1 polymer ?
#
loop_
_entity_poly.entity_id
_entity_poly.type
_entity_poly.pdbx_seq_one_letter_code
_entity_poly.pdbx_strand_id
1 'polypeptide(L)'
;MIALGVPLPELQHCIVSASGKVYYLDFYWPAQDIGADFDGRIKYLDPTYRGGRTADQVVYDEKVREDEVRLEVSGYGRWDWTVAGSAHLMADRLRRIGLRW
;
A
#
# COMPACT_ATOMS: atom_id res chain seq x y z
N MET A 1 -7.34 -1.78 13.45
CA MET A 1 -7.80 -3.03 12.85
C MET A 1 -8.43 -3.98 13.83
N ILE A 2 -7.90 -4.09 15.04
CA ILE A 2 -8.51 -4.94 16.08
C ILE A 2 -9.97 -4.54 16.34
N ALA A 3 -10.26 -3.25 16.41
CA ALA A 3 -11.58 -2.73 16.67
C ALA A 3 -12.63 -3.08 15.57
N LEU A 4 -12.16 -3.46 14.37
CA LEU A 4 -13.02 -3.84 13.25
C LEU A 4 -13.17 -5.37 13.12
N GLY A 5 -12.49 -6.14 13.96
CA GLY A 5 -12.44 -7.59 13.82
C GLY A 5 -11.60 -8.06 12.64
N VAL A 6 -10.84 -7.16 12.02
CA VAL A 6 -9.98 -7.49 10.88
C VAL A 6 -8.78 -8.30 11.33
N PRO A 7 -8.36 -9.33 10.58
CA PRO A 7 -7.13 -10.06 10.89
C PRO A 7 -5.93 -9.11 10.93
N LEU A 8 -4.96 -9.39 11.80
CA LEU A 8 -3.75 -8.57 11.89
C LEU A 8 -2.86 -8.84 10.67
N PRO A 9 -2.39 -7.79 9.99
CA PRO A 9 -1.48 -7.96 8.86
C PRO A 9 -0.04 -8.13 9.33
N GLU A 10 0.80 -8.68 8.47
CA GLU A 10 2.24 -8.54 8.60
C GLU A 10 2.63 -7.12 8.20
N LEU A 11 3.62 -6.56 8.89
CA LEU A 11 4.13 -5.21 8.58
C LEU A 11 5.43 -5.33 7.79
N GLN A 12 5.64 -4.38 6.87
CA GLN A 12 6.86 -4.30 6.06
C GLN A 12 7.18 -5.61 5.34
N HIS A 13 6.19 -6.18 4.69
CA HIS A 13 6.34 -7.42 3.95
C HIS A 13 7.17 -7.21 2.67
N CYS A 14 8.20 -8.04 2.49
CA CYS A 14 9.08 -7.96 1.34
C CYS A 14 8.50 -8.68 0.13
N ILE A 15 8.50 -8.02 -1.01
CA ILE A 15 8.12 -8.60 -2.30
C ILE A 15 9.26 -8.43 -3.28
N VAL A 16 9.56 -9.47 -4.05
CA VAL A 16 10.49 -9.38 -5.18
C VAL A 16 9.68 -9.46 -6.46
N SER A 17 9.72 -8.41 -7.26
CA SER A 17 8.95 -8.34 -8.50
C SER A 17 9.59 -9.17 -9.61
N ALA A 18 8.88 -9.37 -10.71
CA ALA A 18 9.39 -10.07 -11.88
C ALA A 18 10.61 -9.39 -12.47
N SER A 19 10.77 -8.09 -12.30
CA SER A 19 11.95 -7.34 -12.74
C SER A 19 13.16 -7.51 -11.82
N GLY A 20 13.01 -8.21 -10.70
CA GLY A 20 14.07 -8.42 -9.72
C GLY A 20 14.17 -7.31 -8.68
N LYS A 21 13.30 -6.30 -8.73
CA LYS A 21 13.28 -5.23 -7.73
C LYS A 21 12.63 -5.69 -6.44
N VAL A 22 13.16 -5.22 -5.32
CA VAL A 22 12.64 -5.51 -3.98
C VAL A 22 11.76 -4.36 -3.53
N TYR A 23 10.55 -4.68 -3.09
CA TYR A 23 9.62 -3.71 -2.53
C TYR A 23 9.13 -4.17 -1.17
N TYR A 24 8.73 -3.23 -0.32
CA TYR A 24 8.16 -3.52 0.99
C TYR A 24 6.74 -2.97 1.03
N LEU A 25 5.78 -3.86 1.37
CA LEU A 25 4.41 -3.44 1.63
C LEU A 25 4.28 -3.06 3.09
N ASP A 26 3.58 -1.96 3.35
CA ASP A 26 3.32 -1.55 4.74
C ASP A 26 2.50 -2.61 5.48
N PHE A 27 1.52 -3.20 4.78
CA PHE A 27 0.62 -4.21 5.35
C PHE A 27 0.47 -5.38 4.37
N TYR A 28 0.40 -6.60 4.92
CA TYR A 28 0.18 -7.78 4.09
C TYR A 28 -0.58 -8.85 4.89
N TRP A 29 -1.62 -9.39 4.27
CA TRP A 29 -2.41 -10.49 4.84
C TRP A 29 -2.08 -11.76 4.08
N PRO A 30 -1.17 -12.60 4.61
CA PRO A 30 -0.66 -13.76 3.85
C PRO A 30 -1.72 -14.80 3.53
N ALA A 31 -2.69 -15.02 4.41
CA ALA A 31 -3.74 -16.01 4.18
C ALA A 31 -4.59 -15.68 2.96
N GLN A 32 -4.71 -14.42 2.58
CA GLN A 32 -5.52 -13.96 1.47
C GLN A 32 -4.70 -13.35 0.34
N ASP A 33 -3.39 -13.24 0.53
CA ASP A 33 -2.45 -12.65 -0.43
C ASP A 33 -2.88 -11.24 -0.85
N ILE A 34 -3.17 -10.41 0.16
CA ILE A 34 -3.59 -9.03 -0.04
C ILE A 34 -2.59 -8.10 0.62
N GLY A 35 -2.14 -7.13 -0.14
CA GLY A 35 -1.20 -6.12 0.33
C GLY A 35 -1.80 -4.72 0.30
N ALA A 36 -1.23 -3.83 1.11
CA ALA A 36 -1.67 -2.44 1.13
C ALA A 36 -0.55 -1.52 1.60
N ASP A 37 -0.64 -0.27 1.17
CA ASP A 37 0.30 0.75 1.57
C ASP A 37 -0.43 1.98 2.10
N PHE A 38 0.18 2.62 3.08
CA PHE A 38 -0.25 3.93 3.53
C PHE A 38 0.39 4.99 2.64
N ASP A 39 -0.44 5.88 2.10
CA ASP A 39 -0.01 6.91 1.18
C ASP A 39 -0.23 8.29 1.81
N GLY A 40 0.82 8.84 2.39
CA GLY A 40 0.79 10.21 2.90
C GLY A 40 1.11 11.17 1.77
N ARG A 41 0.18 12.03 1.40
CA ARG A 41 0.37 13.02 0.31
C ARG A 41 1.63 13.85 0.48
N ILE A 42 1.98 14.13 1.70
CA ILE A 42 3.11 15.00 2.03
C ILE A 42 4.42 14.44 1.48
N LYS A 43 4.51 13.13 1.28
CA LYS A 43 5.70 12.49 0.71
C LYS A 43 6.08 13.08 -0.65
N TYR A 44 5.09 13.36 -1.48
CA TYR A 44 5.32 13.81 -2.86
C TYR A 44 5.76 15.27 -2.92
N LEU A 45 5.44 16.03 -1.89
CA LEU A 45 5.77 17.45 -1.81
C LEU A 45 7.10 17.69 -1.09
N ASP A 46 7.62 16.70 -0.38
CA ASP A 46 8.84 16.81 0.40
C ASP A 46 10.06 16.62 -0.52
N PRO A 47 10.91 17.66 -0.72
CA PRO A 47 12.11 17.55 -1.54
C PRO A 47 13.07 16.47 -1.06
N THR A 48 13.13 16.22 0.25
CA THR A 48 13.99 15.19 0.83
C THR A 48 13.52 13.81 0.39
N TYR A 49 12.21 13.57 0.42
CA TYR A 49 11.64 12.31 -0.06
C TYR A 49 11.91 12.11 -1.55
N ARG A 50 11.82 13.18 -2.35
CA ARG A 50 12.06 13.08 -3.79
C ARG A 50 13.51 12.75 -4.13
N GLY A 51 14.43 13.00 -3.23
CA GLY A 51 15.84 12.67 -3.44
C GLY A 51 16.43 13.34 -4.68
N GLY A 52 16.05 14.60 -4.96
CA GLY A 52 16.49 15.33 -6.14
C GLY A 52 15.68 15.08 -7.40
N ARG A 53 14.71 14.15 -7.36
CA ARG A 53 13.81 13.89 -8.50
C ARG A 53 12.74 14.97 -8.61
N THR A 54 12.18 15.16 -9.80
CA THR A 54 11.03 16.03 -9.97
C THR A 54 9.78 15.37 -9.39
N ALA A 55 8.74 16.17 -9.13
CA ALA A 55 7.47 15.64 -8.66
C ALA A 55 6.87 14.65 -9.67
N ASP A 56 6.98 14.95 -10.97
CA ASP A 56 6.49 14.05 -12.02
C ASP A 56 7.24 12.73 -12.03
N GLN A 57 8.55 12.75 -11.80
CA GLN A 57 9.36 11.53 -11.74
C GLN A 57 8.95 10.67 -10.55
N VAL A 58 8.68 11.27 -9.39
CA VAL A 58 8.22 10.54 -8.21
C VAL A 58 6.87 9.86 -8.48
N VAL A 59 5.94 10.58 -9.11
CA VAL A 59 4.62 10.01 -9.46
C VAL A 59 4.79 8.84 -10.42
N TYR A 60 5.65 8.99 -11.43
CA TYR A 60 5.92 7.91 -12.38
C TYR A 60 6.52 6.68 -11.68
N ASP A 61 7.51 6.88 -10.82
CA ASP A 61 8.17 5.78 -10.10
C ASP A 61 7.17 5.04 -9.21
N GLU A 62 6.28 5.77 -8.54
CA GLU A 62 5.23 5.16 -7.71
C GLU A 62 4.23 4.36 -8.55
N LYS A 63 3.91 4.84 -9.74
CA LYS A 63 3.03 4.11 -10.65
C LYS A 63 3.65 2.79 -11.10
N VAL A 64 4.94 2.82 -11.47
CA VAL A 64 5.67 1.62 -11.85
C VAL A 64 5.71 0.63 -10.68
N ARG A 65 6.01 1.11 -9.48
CA ARG A 65 6.02 0.30 -8.26
C ARG A 65 4.66 -0.36 -8.03
N GLU A 66 3.60 0.42 -8.08
CA GLU A 66 2.24 -0.10 -7.86
C GLU A 66 1.88 -1.18 -8.89
N ASP A 67 2.19 -0.94 -10.15
CA ASP A 67 1.91 -1.92 -11.21
C ASP A 67 2.66 -3.23 -10.98
N GLU A 68 3.93 -3.15 -10.59
CA GLU A 68 4.73 -4.34 -10.30
C GLU A 68 4.21 -5.09 -9.07
N VAL A 69 3.85 -4.37 -8.00
CA VAL A 69 3.29 -4.98 -6.80
C VAL A 69 1.96 -5.68 -7.09
N ARG A 70 1.10 -5.07 -7.90
CA ARG A 70 -0.19 -5.66 -8.24
C ARG A 70 -0.07 -6.98 -8.99
N LEU A 71 1.03 -7.20 -9.68
CA LEU A 71 1.28 -8.48 -10.35
C LEU A 71 1.69 -9.59 -9.38
N GLU A 72 2.16 -9.24 -8.19
CA GLU A 72 2.71 -10.20 -7.23
C GLU A 72 1.73 -10.59 -6.13
N VAL A 73 0.61 -9.88 -5.98
CA VAL A 73 -0.40 -10.15 -4.95
C VAL A 73 -1.78 -10.24 -5.58
N SER A 74 -2.70 -10.95 -4.89
CA SER A 74 -4.06 -11.13 -5.39
C SER A 74 -4.90 -9.87 -5.29
N GLY A 75 -4.65 -9.05 -4.27
CA GLY A 75 -5.32 -7.77 -4.08
C GLY A 75 -4.36 -6.74 -3.50
N TYR A 76 -4.56 -5.50 -3.86
CA TYR A 76 -3.70 -4.42 -3.41
C TYR A 76 -4.51 -3.13 -3.31
N GLY A 77 -4.23 -2.31 -2.31
CA GLY A 77 -4.84 -1.01 -2.15
C GLY A 77 -3.96 -0.04 -1.42
N ARG A 78 -4.37 1.22 -1.45
CA ARG A 78 -3.68 2.31 -0.76
C ARG A 78 -4.72 3.16 -0.06
N TRP A 79 -4.33 3.79 1.04
CA TRP A 79 -5.18 4.76 1.72
C TRP A 79 -4.35 5.85 2.35
N ASP A 80 -4.99 6.97 2.61
CA ASP A 80 -4.40 8.15 3.23
C ASP A 80 -4.94 8.35 4.64
N TRP A 81 -4.61 9.51 5.22
CA TRP A 81 -5.05 9.86 6.57
C TRP A 81 -6.57 9.92 6.73
N THR A 82 -7.29 10.34 5.68
CA THR A 82 -8.75 10.43 5.73
C THR A 82 -9.37 9.06 5.98
N VAL A 83 -8.92 8.06 5.24
CA VAL A 83 -9.40 6.69 5.40
C VAL A 83 -8.92 6.10 6.72
N ALA A 84 -7.64 6.30 7.05
CA ALA A 84 -7.05 5.75 8.27
C ALA A 84 -7.71 6.29 9.53
N GLY A 85 -8.22 7.53 9.50
CA GLY A 85 -8.90 8.15 10.63
C GLY A 85 -10.35 7.75 10.82
N SER A 86 -10.91 6.90 9.95
CA SER A 86 -12.31 6.48 10.02
C SER A 86 -12.43 4.97 9.94
N ALA A 87 -12.96 4.36 11.00
CA ALA A 87 -13.18 2.90 11.02
C ALA A 87 -14.09 2.45 9.88
N HIS A 88 -15.13 3.23 9.58
CA HIS A 88 -16.07 2.91 8.51
C HIS A 88 -15.40 2.96 7.13
N LEU A 89 -14.65 4.02 6.85
CA LEU A 89 -13.95 4.16 5.57
C LEU A 89 -12.85 3.11 5.42
N MET A 90 -12.16 2.77 6.50
CA MET A 90 -11.14 1.74 6.48
C MET A 90 -11.74 0.37 6.16
N ALA A 91 -12.85 0.00 6.82
CA ALA A 91 -13.53 -1.27 6.55
C ALA A 91 -13.99 -1.35 5.10
N ASP A 92 -14.57 -0.27 4.57
CA ASP A 92 -15.01 -0.21 3.18
C ASP A 92 -13.82 -0.40 2.22
N ARG A 93 -12.72 0.30 2.48
CA ARG A 93 -11.52 0.19 1.65
C ARG A 93 -10.94 -1.23 1.67
N LEU A 94 -10.83 -1.85 2.84
CA LEU A 94 -10.30 -3.21 2.95
C LEU A 94 -11.17 -4.22 2.19
N ARG A 95 -12.48 -4.08 2.26
CA ARG A 95 -13.39 -4.94 1.49
C ARG A 95 -13.25 -4.73 0.00
N ARG A 96 -13.07 -3.50 -0.44
CA ARG A 96 -12.89 -3.18 -1.86
C ARG A 96 -11.61 -3.77 -2.45
N ILE A 97 -10.56 -3.90 -1.66
CA ILE A 97 -9.33 -4.56 -2.12
C ILE A 97 -9.38 -6.07 -2.01
N GLY A 98 -10.49 -6.61 -1.51
CA GLY A 98 -10.75 -8.05 -1.50
C GLY A 98 -10.55 -8.73 -0.16
N LEU A 99 -10.22 -8.00 0.90
CA LEU A 99 -10.03 -8.61 2.21
C LEU A 99 -11.36 -9.08 2.78
N ARG A 100 -11.36 -10.30 3.28
CA ARG A 100 -12.54 -10.94 3.88
C ARG A 100 -12.30 -11.21 5.36
N TRP A 101 -13.31 -10.91 6.15
CA TRP A 101 -13.30 -11.24 7.59
C TRP A 101 -14.71 -11.28 8.15
#